data_6f3149627f309f008db684d7c86aee14
#
_entry.id   6f3149627f309f008db684d7c86aee14
#
_cell.length_a   1.000
_cell.length_b   1.000
_cell.length_c   1.000
_cell.angle_alpha   90.00
_cell.angle_beta   90.00
_cell.angle_gamma   90.00
#
_symmetry.space_group_name_H-M   'P 1'
#
loop_
_entity.id
_entity.type
_entity.pdbx_description
1 polymer ?
#
loop_
_entity_poly.entity_id
_entity_poly.type
_entity_poly.pdbx_seq_one_letter_code
_entity_poly.pdbx_strand_id
1 'polypeptide(L)'
;MTTMKTPERTDLSPVEAWSQRVRRVGGFIQLAFAAFWLVRGAYTLHGQARSPLAIACCVAVVAVVAYGIRVTAGTGPRLTSPEAKRIERSVTIATVIELVAAFVLPVIVSAAGHSDWVLPSIAITIGPLLLWLDHLVQIPRYRVVGWLLTIGPLVLIATMSGSSLAATTGIAAGILLLATAAAGFHDLAGLRPARAAAPITRTK
;
A
#
# COMPACT_ATOMS: atom_id res chain seq x y z
N MET A 1 -17.26 -9.08 -49.78
CA MET A 1 -16.86 -8.02 -48.81
C MET A 1 -16.60 -8.69 -47.47
N THR A 2 -15.34 -8.97 -47.18
CA THR A 2 -14.92 -9.64 -45.92
C THR A 2 -14.69 -8.54 -44.91
N THR A 3 -15.57 -8.39 -43.94
CA THR A 3 -15.41 -7.46 -42.82
C THR A 3 -14.18 -7.88 -42.02
N MET A 4 -13.08 -7.15 -42.18
CA MET A 4 -11.91 -7.27 -41.31
C MET A 4 -12.35 -6.98 -39.88
N LYS A 5 -12.38 -8.01 -39.05
CA LYS A 5 -12.56 -7.91 -37.61
C LYS A 5 -11.36 -7.16 -37.03
N THR A 6 -11.59 -5.94 -36.56
CA THR A 6 -10.57 -5.16 -35.85
C THR A 6 -9.97 -6.05 -34.76
N PRO A 7 -8.62 -6.12 -34.60
CA PRO A 7 -8.02 -6.92 -33.56
C PRO A 7 -8.57 -6.49 -32.22
N GLU A 8 -9.21 -7.42 -31.55
CA GLU A 8 -9.83 -7.27 -30.24
C GLU A 8 -8.72 -6.78 -29.27
N ARG A 9 -8.81 -5.52 -28.89
CA ARG A 9 -7.98 -4.97 -27.82
C ARG A 9 -8.25 -5.89 -26.63
N THR A 10 -7.23 -6.61 -26.15
CA THR A 10 -7.33 -7.52 -25.00
C THR A 10 -7.79 -6.67 -23.83
N ASP A 11 -9.11 -6.57 -23.66
CA ASP A 11 -9.70 -5.83 -22.55
C ASP A 11 -9.35 -6.61 -21.27
N LEU A 12 -8.60 -5.98 -20.40
CA LEU A 12 -8.27 -6.53 -19.10
C LEU A 12 -9.57 -6.83 -18.35
N SER A 13 -9.61 -7.95 -17.65
CA SER A 13 -10.72 -8.19 -16.73
C SER A 13 -10.86 -7.05 -15.71
N PRO A 14 -12.06 -6.77 -15.20
CA PRO A 14 -12.26 -5.70 -14.20
C PRO A 14 -11.33 -5.84 -12.99
N VAL A 15 -11.10 -7.09 -12.52
CA VAL A 15 -10.21 -7.39 -11.41
C VAL A 15 -8.74 -7.09 -11.75
N GLU A 16 -8.28 -7.44 -12.96
CA GLU A 16 -6.91 -7.13 -13.40
C GLU A 16 -6.68 -5.64 -13.56
N ALA A 17 -7.64 -4.92 -14.14
CA ALA A 17 -7.58 -3.47 -14.28
C ALA A 17 -7.50 -2.78 -12.90
N TRP A 18 -8.29 -3.24 -11.93
CA TRP A 18 -8.25 -2.77 -10.56
C TRP A 18 -6.95 -3.15 -9.86
N SER A 19 -6.48 -4.38 -10.00
CA SER A 19 -5.20 -4.83 -9.46
C SER A 19 -4.04 -3.92 -9.93
N GLN A 20 -4.00 -3.57 -11.22
CA GLN A 20 -3.00 -2.65 -11.75
C GLN A 20 -3.15 -1.23 -11.19
N ARG A 21 -4.39 -0.73 -11.03
CA ARG A 21 -4.65 0.58 -10.44
C ARG A 21 -4.25 0.64 -8.97
N VAL A 22 -4.59 -0.38 -8.19
CA VAL A 22 -4.21 -0.49 -6.77
C VAL A 22 -2.69 -0.54 -6.61
N ARG A 23 -1.98 -1.32 -7.43
CA ARG A 23 -0.51 -1.34 -7.41
C ARG A 23 0.08 0.02 -7.76
N ARG A 24 -0.53 0.77 -8.65
CA ARG A 24 -0.05 2.07 -9.13
C ARG A 24 -0.36 3.19 -8.13
N VAL A 25 -1.64 3.42 -7.82
CA VAL A 25 -2.09 4.50 -6.94
C VAL A 25 -1.88 4.12 -5.48
N GLY A 26 -2.28 2.90 -5.09
CA GLY A 26 -2.09 2.36 -3.76
C GLY A 26 -0.62 2.27 -3.36
N GLY A 27 0.29 2.00 -4.31
CA GLY A 27 1.72 2.02 -4.05
C GLY A 27 2.20 3.39 -3.56
N PHE A 28 1.75 4.50 -4.14
CA PHE A 28 2.11 5.84 -3.67
C PHE A 28 1.46 6.18 -2.33
N ILE A 29 0.22 5.76 -2.10
CA ILE A 29 -0.44 5.91 -0.80
C ILE A 29 0.34 5.14 0.27
N GLN A 30 0.72 3.89 0.00
CA GLN A 30 1.53 3.08 0.91
C GLN A 30 2.90 3.71 1.18
N LEU A 31 3.52 4.36 0.19
CA LEU A 31 4.79 5.10 0.38
C LEU A 31 4.61 6.30 1.32
N ALA A 32 3.52 7.06 1.19
CA ALA A 32 3.23 8.16 2.08
C ALA A 32 3.05 7.67 3.54
N PHE A 33 2.30 6.58 3.71
CA PHE A 33 2.16 5.93 5.01
C PHE A 33 3.48 5.35 5.51
N ALA A 34 4.27 4.69 4.67
CA ALA A 34 5.59 4.17 5.04
C ALA A 34 6.51 5.28 5.55
N ALA A 35 6.54 6.43 4.86
CA ALA A 35 7.31 7.59 5.28
C ALA A 35 6.84 8.11 6.65
N PHE A 36 5.52 8.27 6.84
CA PHE A 36 4.95 8.66 8.12
C PHE A 36 5.37 7.71 9.25
N TRP A 37 5.23 6.40 9.06
CA TRP A 37 5.55 5.40 10.05
C TRP A 37 7.04 5.35 10.39
N LEU A 38 7.91 5.39 9.37
CA LEU A 38 9.37 5.37 9.55
C LEU A 38 9.84 6.62 10.29
N VAL A 39 9.32 7.80 9.92
CA VAL A 39 9.66 9.05 10.60
C VAL A 39 9.18 9.02 12.06
N ARG A 40 7.93 8.65 12.30
CA ARG A 40 7.38 8.57 13.68
C ARG A 40 8.13 7.54 14.51
N GLY A 41 8.42 6.35 13.97
CA GLY A 41 9.20 5.33 14.67
C GLY A 41 10.63 5.80 14.99
N ALA A 42 11.32 6.42 14.04
CA ALA A 42 12.66 6.95 14.25
C ALA A 42 12.67 8.09 15.29
N TYR A 43 11.66 8.95 15.30
CA TYR A 43 11.57 10.05 16.27
C TYR A 43 11.30 9.60 17.72
N THR A 44 10.77 8.41 17.92
CA THR A 44 10.56 7.84 19.27
C THR A 44 11.83 7.19 19.83
N LEU A 45 12.86 6.95 18.98
CA LEU A 45 14.16 6.49 19.44
C LEU A 45 14.92 7.61 20.14
N HIS A 46 15.65 7.23 21.20
CA HIS A 46 16.55 8.11 21.93
C HIS A 46 18.02 7.80 21.55
N GLY A 47 18.89 8.81 21.58
CA GLY A 47 20.33 8.63 21.38
C GLY A 47 20.83 8.78 19.95
N GLN A 48 22.10 8.40 19.73
CA GLN A 48 22.84 8.68 18.47
C GLN A 48 22.31 7.91 17.25
N ALA A 49 21.60 6.82 17.45
CA ALA A 49 21.03 6.00 16.35
C ALA A 49 19.86 6.69 15.61
N ARG A 50 19.24 7.70 16.21
CA ARG A 50 18.07 8.40 15.64
C ARG A 50 18.35 9.02 14.28
N SER A 51 19.42 9.81 14.17
CA SER A 51 19.73 10.55 12.95
C SER A 51 20.12 9.66 11.76
N PRO A 52 21.06 8.70 11.89
CA PRO A 52 21.42 7.83 10.78
C PRO A 52 20.25 6.94 10.31
N LEU A 53 19.42 6.46 11.24
CA LEU A 53 18.23 5.69 10.87
C LEU A 53 17.21 6.54 10.12
N ALA A 54 16.91 7.75 10.59
CA ALA A 54 16.00 8.67 9.90
C ALA A 54 16.48 8.99 8.48
N ILE A 55 17.78 9.24 8.30
CA ILE A 55 18.38 9.48 6.98
C ILE A 55 18.24 8.25 6.09
N ALA A 56 18.57 7.05 6.58
CA ALA A 56 18.43 5.80 5.83
C ALA A 56 16.99 5.56 5.39
N CYS A 57 16.01 5.80 6.29
CA CYS A 57 14.58 5.70 5.96
C CYS A 57 14.17 6.70 4.89
N CYS A 58 14.60 7.96 4.98
CA CYS A 58 14.30 8.97 3.96
C CYS A 58 14.89 8.60 2.60
N VAL A 59 16.15 8.14 2.55
CA VAL A 59 16.79 7.68 1.32
C VAL A 59 16.03 6.50 0.70
N ALA A 60 15.65 5.52 1.51
CA ALA A 60 14.86 4.36 1.04
C ALA A 60 13.50 4.79 0.46
N VAL A 61 12.77 5.67 1.14
CA VAL A 61 11.49 6.19 0.65
C VAL A 61 11.67 6.94 -0.67
N VAL A 62 12.65 7.84 -0.76
CA VAL A 62 12.93 8.61 -1.98
C VAL A 62 13.30 7.68 -3.14
N ALA A 63 14.12 6.66 -2.90
CA ALA A 63 14.49 5.68 -3.93
C ALA A 63 13.28 4.92 -4.46
N VAL A 64 12.36 4.47 -3.58
CA VAL A 64 11.13 3.76 -4.02
C VAL A 64 10.15 4.72 -4.70
N VAL A 65 10.05 5.98 -4.26
CA VAL A 65 9.24 7.01 -4.96
C VAL A 65 9.77 7.22 -6.38
N ALA A 66 11.07 7.44 -6.54
CA ALA A 66 11.70 7.64 -7.86
C ALA A 66 11.49 6.42 -8.78
N TYR A 67 11.65 5.22 -8.23
CA TYR A 67 11.35 3.98 -8.94
C TYR A 67 9.88 3.89 -9.34
N GLY A 68 8.96 4.19 -8.42
CA GLY A 68 7.51 4.21 -8.67
C GLY A 68 7.12 5.18 -9.78
N ILE A 69 7.64 6.42 -9.75
CA ILE A 69 7.41 7.42 -10.81
C ILE A 69 7.88 6.88 -12.16
N ARG A 70 9.10 6.33 -12.23
CA ARG A 70 9.66 5.76 -13.47
C ARG A 70 8.80 4.62 -14.01
N VAL A 71 8.34 3.72 -13.15
CA VAL A 71 7.54 2.54 -13.55
C VAL A 71 6.11 2.93 -13.90
N THR A 72 5.53 3.95 -13.26
CA THR A 72 4.14 4.36 -13.51
C THR A 72 3.99 5.46 -14.57
N ALA A 73 5.08 5.95 -15.17
CA ALA A 73 5.02 6.89 -16.28
C ALA A 73 4.19 6.30 -17.44
N GLY A 74 3.12 7.00 -17.85
CA GLY A 74 2.17 6.57 -18.88
C GLY A 74 0.73 6.47 -18.38
N THR A 75 -0.21 6.20 -19.31
CA THR A 75 -1.64 6.09 -19.00
C THR A 75 -1.96 4.76 -18.31
N GLY A 76 -2.68 4.84 -17.19
CA GLY A 76 -3.21 3.66 -16.49
C GLY A 76 -4.44 3.06 -17.20
N PRO A 77 -4.89 1.87 -16.79
CA PRO A 77 -6.11 1.27 -17.32
C PRO A 77 -7.33 2.15 -17.01
N ARG A 78 -8.26 2.25 -17.99
CA ARG A 78 -9.52 2.95 -17.78
C ARG A 78 -10.53 2.02 -17.13
N LEU A 79 -11.16 2.46 -16.05
CA LEU A 79 -12.17 1.72 -15.32
C LEU A 79 -13.56 2.20 -15.74
N THR A 80 -14.07 1.68 -16.85
CA THR A 80 -15.36 2.12 -17.43
C THR A 80 -16.49 1.15 -17.16
N SER A 81 -16.19 -0.12 -16.81
CA SER A 81 -17.22 -1.13 -16.61
C SER A 81 -18.05 -0.90 -15.34
N PRO A 82 -19.34 -1.32 -15.30
CA PRO A 82 -20.17 -1.26 -14.09
C PRO A 82 -19.58 -2.02 -12.92
N GLU A 83 -18.92 -3.14 -13.17
CA GLU A 83 -18.22 -3.95 -12.17
C GLU A 83 -17.04 -3.19 -11.54
N ALA A 84 -16.24 -2.50 -12.35
CA ALA A 84 -15.14 -1.67 -11.87
C ALA A 84 -15.65 -0.56 -10.93
N LYS A 85 -16.77 0.07 -11.24
CA LYS A 85 -17.43 1.08 -10.38
C LYS A 85 -17.92 0.48 -9.06
N ARG A 86 -18.42 -0.76 -9.08
CA ARG A 86 -18.84 -1.46 -7.86
C ARG A 86 -17.66 -1.74 -6.93
N ILE A 87 -16.54 -2.21 -7.48
CA ILE A 87 -15.29 -2.42 -6.71
C ILE A 87 -14.81 -1.07 -6.16
N GLU A 88 -14.82 0.00 -6.95
CA GLU A 88 -14.45 1.36 -6.54
C GLU A 88 -15.25 1.83 -5.32
N ARG A 89 -16.56 1.65 -5.35
CA ARG A 89 -17.43 2.00 -4.22
C ARG A 89 -17.08 1.20 -2.97
N SER A 90 -16.85 -0.10 -3.11
CA SER A 90 -16.47 -0.96 -1.97
C SER A 90 -15.13 -0.55 -1.38
N VAL A 91 -14.13 -0.27 -2.20
CA VAL A 91 -12.82 0.23 -1.76
C VAL A 91 -12.95 1.57 -1.06
N THR A 92 -13.73 2.50 -1.63
CA THR A 92 -13.96 3.84 -1.03
C THR A 92 -14.61 3.71 0.34
N ILE A 93 -15.64 2.88 0.48
CA ILE A 93 -16.31 2.67 1.78
C ILE A 93 -15.34 2.08 2.80
N ALA A 94 -14.58 1.05 2.43
CA ALA A 94 -13.60 0.44 3.32
C ALA A 94 -12.51 1.45 3.76
N THR A 95 -12.02 2.27 2.84
CA THR A 95 -11.03 3.32 3.14
C THR A 95 -11.61 4.40 4.08
N VAL A 96 -12.87 4.78 3.90
CA VAL A 96 -13.51 5.75 4.82
C VAL A 96 -13.65 5.16 6.22
N ILE A 97 -14.10 3.89 6.33
CA ILE A 97 -14.22 3.20 7.62
C ILE A 97 -12.85 3.12 8.31
N GLU A 98 -11.82 2.71 7.56
CA GLU A 98 -10.44 2.64 8.08
C GLU A 98 -9.94 4.01 8.55
N LEU A 99 -10.16 5.05 7.74
CA LEU A 99 -9.73 6.41 8.09
C LEU A 99 -10.41 6.87 9.39
N VAL A 100 -11.70 6.65 9.53
CA VAL A 100 -12.44 6.96 10.77
C VAL A 100 -11.87 6.16 11.95
N ALA A 101 -11.64 4.86 11.78
CA ALA A 101 -11.07 4.02 12.83
C ALA A 101 -9.65 4.46 13.21
N ALA A 102 -8.82 4.84 12.24
CA ALA A 102 -7.46 5.33 12.45
C ALA A 102 -7.37 6.66 13.19
N PHE A 103 -8.45 7.46 13.19
CA PHE A 103 -8.55 8.67 14.00
C PHE A 103 -9.21 8.43 15.35
N VAL A 104 -10.28 7.64 15.39
CA VAL A 104 -11.08 7.44 16.61
C VAL A 104 -10.35 6.54 17.61
N LEU A 105 -9.75 5.43 17.14
CA LEU A 105 -9.12 4.47 18.04
C LEU A 105 -7.93 5.05 18.81
N PRO A 106 -7.01 5.83 18.21
CA PRO A 106 -5.96 6.53 18.94
C PRO A 106 -6.49 7.49 20.03
N VAL A 107 -7.58 8.20 19.74
CA VAL A 107 -8.19 9.11 20.72
C VAL A 107 -8.74 8.33 21.93
N ILE A 108 -9.44 7.22 21.68
CA ILE A 108 -9.97 6.36 22.75
C ILE A 108 -8.82 5.79 23.59
N VAL A 109 -7.79 5.25 22.96
CA VAL A 109 -6.63 4.64 23.61
C VAL A 109 -5.86 5.69 24.43
N SER A 110 -5.67 6.89 23.89
CA SER A 110 -5.01 8.00 24.60
C SER A 110 -5.84 8.47 25.79
N ALA A 111 -7.16 8.59 25.64
CA ALA A 111 -8.08 8.97 26.72
C ALA A 111 -8.15 7.91 27.84
N ALA A 112 -7.90 6.63 27.50
CA ALA A 112 -7.79 5.55 28.46
C ALA A 112 -6.42 5.53 29.21
N GLY A 113 -5.53 6.49 28.94
CA GLY A 113 -4.21 6.58 29.59
C GLY A 113 -3.09 5.78 28.93
N HIS A 114 -3.35 5.14 27.78
CA HIS A 114 -2.38 4.30 27.07
C HIS A 114 -1.80 5.02 25.84
N SER A 115 -1.12 6.15 26.06
CA SER A 115 -0.55 6.96 24.97
C SER A 115 0.50 6.25 24.12
N ASP A 116 1.17 5.24 24.67
CA ASP A 116 2.14 4.37 23.96
C ASP A 116 1.47 3.38 22.99
N TRP A 117 0.17 3.11 23.14
CA TRP A 117 -0.59 2.25 22.22
C TRP A 117 -1.17 2.99 21.01
N VAL A 118 -0.98 4.31 20.92
CA VAL A 118 -1.51 5.13 19.83
C VAL A 118 -1.00 4.63 18.47
N LEU A 119 0.32 4.44 18.30
CA LEU A 119 0.87 3.92 17.06
C LEU A 119 0.42 2.47 16.76
N PRO A 120 0.53 1.52 17.71
CA PRO A 120 -0.04 0.19 17.52
C PRO A 120 -1.50 0.19 17.10
N SER A 121 -2.34 1.03 17.70
CA SER A 121 -3.77 1.09 17.39
C SER A 121 -4.05 1.51 15.94
N ILE A 122 -3.28 2.47 15.42
CA ILE A 122 -3.38 2.85 14.00
C ILE A 122 -2.94 1.70 13.09
N ALA A 123 -1.84 1.00 13.42
CA ALA A 123 -1.37 -0.14 12.61
C ALA A 123 -2.43 -1.25 12.52
N ILE A 124 -3.11 -1.55 13.63
CA ILE A 124 -4.20 -2.53 13.69
C ILE A 124 -5.35 -2.16 12.76
N THR A 125 -5.65 -0.89 12.51
CA THR A 125 -6.73 -0.49 11.60
C THR A 125 -6.36 -0.69 10.13
N ILE A 126 -5.09 -0.57 9.75
CA ILE A 126 -4.62 -0.74 8.38
C ILE A 126 -4.65 -2.21 7.94
N GLY A 127 -4.39 -3.13 8.86
CA GLY A 127 -4.34 -4.56 8.56
C GLY A 127 -5.61 -5.10 7.90
N PRO A 128 -6.80 -4.94 8.51
CA PRO A 128 -8.08 -5.37 7.94
C PRO A 128 -8.38 -4.78 6.56
N LEU A 129 -7.99 -3.51 6.29
CA LEU A 129 -8.14 -2.93 4.95
C LEU A 129 -7.32 -3.68 3.91
N LEU A 130 -6.07 -4.03 4.22
CA LEU A 130 -5.22 -4.80 3.30
C LEU A 130 -5.77 -6.21 3.06
N LEU A 131 -6.33 -6.87 4.09
CA LEU A 131 -7.01 -8.16 3.95
C LEU A 131 -8.24 -8.04 3.05
N TRP A 132 -9.02 -6.98 3.21
CA TRP A 132 -10.17 -6.68 2.36
C TRP A 132 -9.76 -6.42 0.90
N LEU A 133 -8.69 -5.64 0.69
CA LEU A 133 -8.14 -5.40 -0.64
C LEU A 133 -7.62 -6.69 -1.30
N ASP A 134 -6.97 -7.60 -0.55
CA ASP A 134 -6.57 -8.90 -1.08
C ASP A 134 -7.77 -9.70 -1.58
N HIS A 135 -8.87 -9.70 -0.83
CA HIS A 135 -10.11 -10.38 -1.23
C HIS A 135 -10.70 -9.80 -2.52
N LEU A 136 -10.67 -8.47 -2.69
CA LEU A 136 -11.25 -7.80 -3.85
C LEU A 136 -10.37 -7.87 -5.12
N VAL A 137 -9.06 -7.69 -4.97
CA VAL A 137 -8.14 -7.51 -6.11
C VAL A 137 -7.10 -8.63 -6.24
N GLN A 138 -7.18 -9.64 -5.38
CA GLN A 138 -6.36 -10.85 -5.41
C GLN A 138 -4.85 -10.58 -5.47
N ILE A 139 -4.37 -9.76 -4.52
CA ILE A 139 -2.95 -9.46 -4.37
C ILE A 139 -2.43 -10.18 -3.10
N PRO A 140 -1.89 -11.42 -3.20
CA PRO A 140 -1.61 -12.30 -2.04
C PRO A 140 -0.70 -11.67 -0.98
N ARG A 141 0.21 -10.77 -1.37
CA ARG A 141 1.07 -10.07 -0.41
C ARG A 141 0.28 -9.19 0.55
N TYR A 142 -0.87 -8.65 0.15
CA TYR A 142 -1.73 -7.86 1.05
C TYR A 142 -2.30 -8.70 2.18
N ARG A 143 -2.52 -10.00 1.94
CA ARG A 143 -2.92 -10.95 2.99
C ARG A 143 -1.84 -11.08 4.05
N VAL A 144 -0.60 -11.30 3.63
CA VAL A 144 0.53 -11.45 4.56
C VAL A 144 0.75 -10.17 5.35
N VAL A 145 0.84 -9.03 4.66
CA VAL A 145 1.07 -7.73 5.31
C VAL A 145 -0.12 -7.33 6.20
N GLY A 146 -1.36 -7.60 5.75
CA GLY A 146 -2.56 -7.35 6.52
C GLY A 146 -2.58 -8.11 7.84
N TRP A 147 -2.24 -9.40 7.84
CA TRP A 147 -2.10 -10.17 9.07
C TRP A 147 -0.96 -9.68 9.96
N LEU A 148 0.20 -9.34 9.39
CA LEU A 148 1.32 -8.80 10.16
C LEU A 148 0.98 -7.46 10.81
N LEU A 149 0.25 -6.56 10.12
CA LEU A 149 -0.19 -5.28 10.68
C LEU A 149 -1.36 -5.42 11.66
N THR A 150 -2.11 -6.50 11.63
CA THR A 150 -3.18 -6.76 12.61
C THR A 150 -2.63 -7.44 13.87
N ILE A 151 -1.90 -8.54 13.70
CA ILE A 151 -1.45 -9.37 14.82
C ILE A 151 -0.14 -8.85 15.42
N GLY A 152 0.78 -8.37 14.59
CA GLY A 152 2.09 -7.88 15.03
C GLY A 152 2.01 -6.83 16.14
N PRO A 153 1.24 -5.75 15.98
CA PRO A 153 1.08 -4.75 17.03
C PRO A 153 0.46 -5.29 18.31
N LEU A 154 -0.46 -6.26 18.24
CA LEU A 154 -1.04 -6.90 19.42
C LEU A 154 0.03 -7.68 20.22
N VAL A 155 0.90 -8.39 19.51
CA VAL A 155 2.04 -9.09 20.14
C VAL A 155 3.01 -8.08 20.74
N LEU A 156 3.29 -6.97 20.05
CA LEU A 156 4.16 -5.92 20.57
C LEU A 156 3.58 -5.27 21.83
N ILE A 157 2.28 -4.98 21.87
CA ILE A 157 1.60 -4.46 23.06
C ILE A 157 1.73 -5.43 24.25
N ALA A 158 1.64 -6.73 23.99
CA ALA A 158 1.76 -7.75 25.05
C ALA A 158 3.19 -7.94 25.59
N THR A 159 4.21 -7.53 24.81
CA THR A 159 5.63 -7.81 25.13
C THR A 159 6.47 -6.57 25.38
N MET A 160 6.01 -5.40 24.98
CA MET A 160 6.75 -4.13 25.04
C MET A 160 5.88 -3.00 25.59
N SER A 161 6.51 -1.92 26.03
CA SER A 161 5.81 -0.73 26.53
C SER A 161 6.60 0.54 26.23
N GLY A 162 5.95 1.70 26.39
CA GLY A 162 6.57 3.01 26.26
C GLY A 162 7.14 3.29 24.87
N SER A 163 8.24 4.02 24.83
CA SER A 163 8.86 4.47 23.56
C SER A 163 9.38 3.34 22.68
N SER A 164 9.79 2.21 23.28
CA SER A 164 10.25 1.03 22.53
C SER A 164 9.13 0.39 21.72
N LEU A 165 7.92 0.30 22.28
CA LEU A 165 6.72 -0.18 21.60
C LEU A 165 6.39 0.71 20.40
N ALA A 166 6.34 2.04 20.60
CA ALA A 166 6.05 3.00 19.55
C ALA A 166 7.10 2.98 18.45
N ALA A 167 8.39 2.93 18.79
CA ALA A 167 9.49 2.86 17.83
C ALA A 167 9.43 1.59 16.99
N THR A 168 9.31 0.42 17.64
CA THR A 168 9.28 -0.87 16.96
C THR A 168 8.06 -0.98 16.04
N THR A 169 6.88 -0.58 16.51
CA THR A 169 5.67 -0.56 15.69
C THR A 169 5.83 0.35 14.48
N GLY A 170 6.34 1.57 14.67
CA GLY A 170 6.52 2.52 13.60
C GLY A 170 7.50 2.03 12.54
N ILE A 171 8.66 1.53 12.95
CA ILE A 171 9.68 1.03 12.03
C ILE A 171 9.18 -0.23 11.30
N ALA A 172 8.60 -1.19 12.02
CA ALA A 172 8.10 -2.43 11.41
C ALA A 172 6.98 -2.16 10.40
N ALA A 173 5.96 -1.37 10.78
CA ALA A 173 4.87 -0.99 9.87
C ALA A 173 5.39 -0.22 8.65
N GLY A 174 6.31 0.72 8.86
CA GLY A 174 6.91 1.48 7.78
C GLY A 174 7.70 0.61 6.79
N ILE A 175 8.51 -0.32 7.27
CA ILE A 175 9.27 -1.26 6.42
C ILE A 175 8.30 -2.17 5.64
N LEU A 176 7.27 -2.71 6.30
CA LEU A 176 6.28 -3.58 5.64
C LEU A 176 5.55 -2.85 4.50
N LEU A 177 5.11 -1.61 4.75
CA LEU A 177 4.42 -0.82 3.73
C LEU A 177 5.37 -0.40 2.59
N LEU A 178 6.62 -0.03 2.90
CA LEU A 178 7.64 0.30 1.92
C LEU A 178 7.96 -0.89 1.00
N ALA A 179 8.18 -2.06 1.58
CA ALA A 179 8.43 -3.30 0.84
C ALA A 179 7.23 -3.68 -0.04
N THR A 180 6.01 -3.52 0.47
CA THR A 180 4.78 -3.80 -0.27
C THR A 180 4.62 -2.86 -1.47
N ALA A 181 4.90 -1.57 -1.31
CA ALA A 181 4.88 -0.59 -2.38
C ALA A 181 5.94 -0.90 -3.45
N ALA A 182 7.18 -1.18 -3.02
CA ALA A 182 8.28 -1.53 -3.92
C ALA A 182 7.97 -2.78 -4.75
N ALA A 183 7.46 -3.84 -4.11
CA ALA A 183 7.01 -5.06 -4.80
C ALA A 183 5.86 -4.77 -5.78
N GLY A 184 4.93 -3.84 -5.44
CA GLY A 184 3.86 -3.39 -6.33
C GLY A 184 4.38 -2.75 -7.61
N PHE A 185 5.35 -1.87 -7.49
CA PHE A 185 5.99 -1.23 -8.64
C PHE A 185 6.84 -2.21 -9.46
N HIS A 186 7.52 -3.16 -8.81
CA HIS A 186 8.27 -4.22 -9.50
C HIS A 186 7.35 -5.07 -10.40
N ASP A 187 6.19 -5.49 -9.87
CA ASP A 187 5.21 -6.24 -10.67
C ASP A 187 4.72 -5.42 -11.88
N LEU A 188 4.47 -4.12 -11.70
CA LEU A 188 4.08 -3.23 -12.79
C LEU A 188 5.18 -3.09 -13.85
N ALA A 189 6.44 -3.09 -13.44
CA ALA A 189 7.58 -3.06 -14.36
C ALA A 189 7.63 -4.32 -15.24
N GLY A 190 7.35 -5.49 -14.67
CA GLY A 190 7.29 -6.77 -15.40
C GLY A 190 6.17 -6.85 -16.45
N LEU A 191 5.10 -6.07 -16.30
CA LEU A 191 3.99 -6.03 -17.27
C LEU A 191 4.28 -5.17 -18.52
N ARG A 192 5.33 -4.34 -18.51
CA ARG A 192 5.67 -3.43 -19.62
C ARG A 192 6.18 -4.12 -20.89
N PRO A 193 7.12 -5.11 -20.83
CA PRO A 193 7.67 -5.72 -22.05
C PRO A 193 6.62 -6.42 -22.90
N ALA A 194 5.65 -7.06 -22.29
CA ALA A 194 4.56 -7.76 -23.01
C ALA A 194 3.69 -6.82 -23.86
N ARG A 195 3.55 -5.55 -23.46
CA ARG A 195 2.80 -4.53 -24.23
C ARG A 195 3.62 -3.91 -25.37
N ALA A 196 4.93 -3.81 -25.22
CA ALA A 196 5.82 -3.26 -26.24
C ALA A 196 6.09 -4.26 -27.38
N ALA A 197 5.99 -5.57 -27.09
CA ALA A 197 6.23 -6.64 -28.04
C ALA A 197 5.01 -6.98 -28.92
N ALA A 198 3.82 -6.40 -28.65
CA ALA A 198 2.67 -6.58 -29.53
C ALA A 198 2.96 -5.92 -30.89
N PRO A 199 3.05 -6.67 -32.00
CA PRO A 199 3.41 -6.11 -33.29
C PRO A 199 2.34 -5.09 -33.72
N ILE A 200 2.80 -3.86 -33.99
CA ILE A 200 1.97 -2.87 -34.69
C ILE A 200 1.83 -3.40 -36.12
N THR A 201 0.80 -4.17 -36.38
CA THR A 201 0.41 -4.52 -37.74
C THR A 201 -0.02 -3.23 -38.44
N ARG A 202 0.96 -2.53 -39.04
CA ARG A 202 0.67 -1.47 -40.00
C ARG A 202 0.00 -2.11 -41.21
N THR A 203 -1.32 -2.07 -41.24
CA THR A 203 -2.07 -2.28 -42.49
C THR A 203 -1.76 -1.09 -43.39
N LYS A 204 -1.08 -1.38 -44.52
CA LYS A 204 -0.98 -0.48 -45.67
C LYS A 204 -2.33 -0.40 -46.37
#